data_cf4738fc7c24dc4633123ca5766aca22
#
_entry.id   cf4738fc7c24dc4633123ca5766aca22
#
_cell.length_a   1.000
_cell.length_b   1.000
_cell.length_c   1.000
_cell.angle_alpha   90.00
_cell.angle_beta   90.00
_cell.angle_gamma   90.00
#
_symmetry.space_group_name_H-M   'P 1'
#
loop_
_entity.id
_entity.type
_entity.pdbx_description
1 polymer ?
#
loop_
_entity_poly.entity_id
_entity_poly.type
_entity_poly.pdbx_seq_one_letter_code
_entity_poly.pdbx_strand_id
1 'polypeptide(L)'
;MRIYLSGEIHTDWRDQIITACADLNVTFDGPVTDHVASDDCGVLILGTEADKFWHDHKGAQLNAIRTRNGIEQADIIVVRFGDKYKQWNAAFDAGYAAALGKSLIVMHGPDNQHALKEVDAAALVVAETPQQVAAALRYVLTSVVPT
;
A
#
# COMPACT_ATOMS: atom_id res chain seq x y z
N MET A 1 -10.65 -1.25 -13.61
CA MET A 1 -9.44 -0.57 -13.11
C MET A 1 -8.95 -1.31 -11.89
N ARG A 2 -7.63 -1.49 -11.76
CA ARG A 2 -7.00 -2.22 -10.65
C ARG A 2 -6.27 -1.24 -9.73
N ILE A 3 -6.51 -1.35 -8.43
CA ILE A 3 -5.95 -0.47 -7.40
C ILE A 3 -5.18 -1.32 -6.41
N TYR A 4 -3.92 -0.97 -6.13
CA TYR A 4 -3.09 -1.64 -5.14
C TYR A 4 -2.99 -0.80 -3.86
N LEU A 5 -3.37 -1.39 -2.72
CA LEU A 5 -3.38 -0.74 -1.41
C LEU A 5 -2.18 -1.18 -0.58
N SER A 6 -1.06 -0.47 -0.72
CA SER A 6 0.21 -0.73 -0.02
C SER A 6 0.32 -0.01 1.32
N GLY A 7 1.27 -0.44 2.13
CA GLY A 7 1.68 0.24 3.35
C GLY A 7 1.19 -0.44 4.62
N GLU A 8 0.88 0.33 5.63
CA GLU A 8 0.53 -0.09 6.98
C GLU A 8 -0.52 -1.22 7.00
N ILE A 9 -0.31 -2.28 7.80
CA ILE A 9 -1.15 -3.50 7.83
C ILE A 9 -1.90 -3.71 9.16
N HIS A 10 -1.81 -2.77 10.10
CA HIS A 10 -2.31 -2.97 11.47
C HIS A 10 -3.71 -2.38 11.72
N THR A 11 -4.25 -1.59 10.80
CA THR A 11 -5.57 -0.96 10.90
C THR A 11 -6.47 -1.33 9.72
N ASP A 12 -7.74 -1.00 9.82
CA ASP A 12 -8.80 -1.36 8.85
C ASP A 12 -8.95 -0.36 7.68
N TRP A 13 -7.99 0.50 7.45
CA TRP A 13 -8.08 1.55 6.44
C TRP A 13 -8.35 1.02 5.02
N ARG A 14 -7.86 -0.18 4.70
CA ARG A 14 -8.14 -0.83 3.42
C ARG A 14 -9.61 -1.18 3.29
N ASP A 15 -10.17 -1.78 4.33
CA ASP A 15 -11.58 -2.16 4.36
C ASP A 15 -12.50 -0.93 4.27
N GLN A 16 -12.11 0.19 4.90
CA GLN A 16 -12.82 1.45 4.77
C GLN A 16 -12.86 1.96 3.33
N ILE A 17 -11.72 1.95 2.61
CA ILE A 17 -11.67 2.35 1.20
C ILE A 17 -12.48 1.38 0.32
N ILE A 18 -12.27 0.08 0.48
CA ILE A 18 -12.96 -0.96 -0.30
C ILE A 18 -14.47 -0.84 -0.13
N THR A 19 -14.94 -0.68 1.11
CA THR A 19 -16.37 -0.52 1.43
C THR A 19 -16.94 0.76 0.80
N ALA A 20 -16.22 1.88 0.91
CA ALA A 20 -16.66 3.17 0.36
C ALA A 20 -16.68 3.20 -1.18
N CYS A 21 -15.97 2.27 -1.84
CA CYS A 21 -15.90 2.14 -3.29
C CYS A 21 -16.61 0.90 -3.83
N ALA A 22 -17.44 0.22 -3.03
CA ALA A 22 -18.05 -1.07 -3.38
C ALA A 22 -18.99 -1.01 -4.61
N ASP A 23 -19.53 0.16 -4.91
CA ASP A 23 -20.39 0.42 -6.09
C ASP A 23 -19.59 0.76 -7.37
N LEU A 24 -18.27 0.93 -7.27
CA LEU A 24 -17.42 1.25 -8.41
C LEU A 24 -16.93 -0.03 -9.10
N ASN A 25 -16.75 0.04 -10.41
CA ASN A 25 -16.18 -1.06 -11.20
C ASN A 25 -14.64 -1.09 -11.08
N VAL A 26 -14.16 -1.48 -9.90
CA VAL A 26 -12.73 -1.56 -9.57
C VAL A 26 -12.42 -2.88 -8.87
N THR A 27 -11.17 -3.32 -8.98
CA THR A 27 -10.61 -4.41 -8.19
C THR A 27 -9.51 -3.89 -7.30
N PHE A 28 -9.53 -4.31 -6.04
CA PHE A 28 -8.49 -3.99 -5.06
C PHE A 28 -7.57 -5.17 -4.85
N ASP A 29 -6.29 -4.89 -4.65
CA ASP A 29 -5.25 -5.85 -4.30
C ASP A 29 -4.34 -5.21 -3.23
N GLY A 30 -3.52 -6.02 -2.58
CA GLY A 30 -2.62 -5.52 -1.53
C GLY A 30 -1.69 -6.60 -0.97
N PRO A 31 -0.89 -6.26 0.04
CA PRO A 31 -0.04 -7.21 0.73
C PRO A 31 -0.85 -8.23 1.55
N VAL A 32 -0.18 -9.28 2.02
CA VAL A 32 -0.71 -10.14 3.08
C VAL A 32 -0.77 -9.32 4.36
N THR A 33 -1.97 -9.14 4.91
CA THR A 33 -2.20 -8.32 6.12
C THR A 33 -2.10 -9.10 7.42
N ASP A 34 -2.17 -10.42 7.38
CA ASP A 34 -1.85 -11.27 8.52
C ASP A 34 -0.34 -11.30 8.72
N HIS A 35 0.12 -10.76 9.84
CA HIS A 35 1.55 -10.56 10.12
C HIS A 35 2.29 -11.90 10.21
N VAL A 36 1.72 -12.88 10.92
CA VAL A 36 2.35 -14.19 11.11
C VAL A 36 2.44 -14.92 9.77
N ALA A 37 1.35 -14.95 9.00
CA ALA A 37 1.33 -15.59 7.69
C ALA A 37 2.31 -14.91 6.71
N SER A 38 2.48 -13.59 6.81
CA SER A 38 3.44 -12.84 5.98
C SER A 38 4.89 -13.20 6.31
N ASP A 39 5.24 -13.28 7.59
CA ASP A 39 6.61 -13.56 8.03
C ASP A 39 6.98 -15.03 7.82
N ASP A 40 6.07 -15.95 8.14
CA ASP A 40 6.34 -17.38 8.13
C ASP A 40 6.20 -18.05 6.76
N CYS A 41 5.61 -17.40 5.76
CA CYS A 41 5.40 -18.03 4.44
C CYS A 41 6.70 -18.55 3.82
N GLY A 42 7.82 -17.88 4.04
CA GLY A 42 9.12 -18.28 3.50
C GLY A 42 9.61 -19.59 4.07
N VAL A 43 9.57 -19.75 5.37
CA VAL A 43 10.03 -20.99 6.03
C VAL A 43 9.08 -22.15 5.78
N LEU A 44 7.78 -21.90 5.65
CA LEU A 44 6.79 -22.91 5.33
C LEU A 44 6.94 -23.47 3.91
N ILE A 45 7.35 -22.61 2.96
CA ILE A 45 7.51 -22.99 1.54
C ILE A 45 8.92 -23.49 1.23
N LEU A 46 9.96 -22.83 1.77
CA LEU A 46 11.36 -23.04 1.40
C LEU A 46 12.22 -23.70 2.50
N GLY A 47 11.61 -24.03 3.63
CA GLY A 47 12.30 -24.61 4.79
C GLY A 47 12.93 -23.57 5.70
N THR A 48 13.46 -24.04 6.83
CA THR A 48 13.98 -23.21 7.94
C THR A 48 15.08 -22.24 7.47
N GLU A 49 15.11 -21.07 8.08
CA GLU A 49 16.21 -20.10 7.92
C GLU A 49 17.50 -20.69 8.50
N ALA A 50 18.62 -20.45 7.81
CA ALA A 50 19.92 -20.92 8.27
C ALA A 50 20.48 -20.09 9.44
N ASP A 51 20.06 -18.82 9.56
CA ASP A 51 20.52 -17.88 10.56
C ASP A 51 19.30 -17.18 11.19
N LYS A 52 19.22 -17.15 12.50
CA LYS A 52 18.16 -16.47 13.27
C LYS A 52 18.11 -14.95 13.05
N PHE A 53 19.20 -14.34 12.63
CA PHE A 53 19.24 -12.93 12.27
C PHE A 53 18.33 -12.61 11.08
N TRP A 54 18.13 -13.59 10.19
CA TRP A 54 17.31 -13.47 8.98
C TRP A 54 15.97 -14.19 9.12
N HIS A 55 15.38 -14.17 10.30
CA HIS A 55 14.19 -14.97 10.66
C HIS A 55 13.07 -14.93 9.60
N ASP A 56 12.84 -13.81 8.97
CA ASP A 56 11.77 -13.63 7.97
C ASP A 56 12.29 -13.32 6.55
N HIS A 57 13.58 -13.59 6.31
CA HIS A 57 14.24 -13.24 5.05
C HIS A 57 13.60 -13.91 3.82
N LYS A 58 13.32 -15.20 3.90
CA LYS A 58 12.66 -15.95 2.81
C LYS A 58 11.24 -15.45 2.56
N GLY A 59 10.51 -15.15 3.63
CA GLY A 59 9.17 -14.54 3.55
C GLY A 59 9.21 -13.16 2.89
N ALA A 60 10.15 -12.32 3.30
CA ALA A 60 10.35 -11.00 2.71
C ALA A 60 10.64 -11.06 1.20
N GLN A 61 11.43 -12.03 0.75
CA GLN A 61 11.72 -12.22 -0.68
C GLN A 61 10.48 -12.63 -1.48
N LEU A 62 9.68 -13.56 -0.98
CA LEU A 62 8.42 -13.97 -1.63
C LEU A 62 7.41 -12.83 -1.66
N ASN A 63 7.26 -12.10 -0.56
CA ASN A 63 6.38 -10.94 -0.49
C ASN A 63 6.84 -9.81 -1.40
N ALA A 64 8.15 -9.61 -1.57
CA ALA A 64 8.67 -8.62 -2.51
C ALA A 64 8.27 -8.91 -3.97
N ILE A 65 8.24 -10.19 -4.37
CA ILE A 65 7.75 -10.59 -5.70
C ILE A 65 6.26 -10.25 -5.84
N ARG A 66 5.43 -10.60 -4.84
CA ARG A 66 4.00 -10.30 -4.85
C ARG A 66 3.71 -8.81 -4.91
N THR A 67 4.40 -8.02 -4.09
CA THR A 67 4.22 -6.57 -4.02
C THR A 67 4.60 -5.91 -5.35
N ARG A 68 5.75 -6.26 -5.93
CA ARG A 68 6.18 -5.73 -7.22
C ARG A 68 5.17 -6.05 -8.32
N ASN A 69 4.75 -7.30 -8.43
CA ASN A 69 3.74 -7.71 -9.41
C ASN A 69 2.42 -6.95 -9.20
N GLY A 70 1.98 -6.77 -7.96
CA GLY A 70 0.77 -6.01 -7.64
C GLY A 70 0.85 -4.55 -8.08
N ILE A 71 1.98 -3.89 -7.79
CA ILE A 71 2.24 -2.51 -8.20
C ILE A 71 2.31 -2.39 -9.73
N GLU A 72 3.04 -3.29 -10.40
CA GLU A 72 3.19 -3.27 -11.85
C GLU A 72 1.86 -3.46 -12.58
N GLN A 73 0.97 -4.30 -12.08
CA GLN A 73 -0.31 -4.60 -12.68
C GLN A 73 -1.42 -3.59 -12.34
N ALA A 74 -1.23 -2.76 -11.32
CA ALA A 74 -2.23 -1.79 -10.91
C ALA A 74 -2.17 -0.51 -11.76
N ASP A 75 -3.33 0.13 -11.90
CA ASP A 75 -3.49 1.43 -12.55
C ASP A 75 -3.22 2.58 -11.56
N ILE A 76 -3.68 2.39 -10.31
CA ILE A 76 -3.51 3.36 -9.21
C ILE A 76 -2.90 2.64 -8.02
N ILE A 77 -1.94 3.28 -7.39
CA ILE A 77 -1.30 2.80 -6.17
C ILE A 77 -1.66 3.75 -5.03
N VAL A 78 -2.17 3.20 -3.94
CA VAL A 78 -2.39 3.93 -2.68
C VAL A 78 -1.40 3.42 -1.66
N VAL A 79 -0.60 4.30 -1.08
CA VAL A 79 0.39 3.94 -0.05
C VAL A 79 0.06 4.66 1.25
N ARG A 80 -0.24 3.89 2.31
CA ARG A 80 -0.48 4.44 3.64
C ARG A 80 0.75 4.36 4.52
N PHE A 81 1.08 5.49 5.14
CA PHE A 81 2.00 5.60 6.26
C PHE A 81 1.19 5.78 7.55
N GLY A 82 1.25 4.79 8.44
CA GLY A 82 0.56 4.83 9.73
C GLY A 82 1.38 5.57 10.80
N ASP A 83 0.73 5.89 11.92
CA ASP A 83 1.34 6.71 12.98
C ASP A 83 2.19 5.89 13.96
N LYS A 84 1.98 4.57 14.02
CA LYS A 84 2.52 3.73 15.09
C LYS A 84 3.91 3.16 14.80
N TYR A 85 4.20 2.79 13.56
CA TYR A 85 5.45 2.14 13.17
C TYR A 85 6.10 2.84 11.99
N LYS A 86 7.43 2.73 11.89
CA LYS A 86 8.15 3.19 10.70
C LYS A 86 7.91 2.20 9.57
N GLN A 87 7.33 2.68 8.47
CA GLN A 87 7.03 1.83 7.30
C GLN A 87 8.04 2.11 6.17
N TRP A 88 9.26 1.60 6.35
CA TRP A 88 10.31 1.73 5.31
C TRP A 88 9.89 1.08 3.99
N ASN A 89 9.21 -0.07 4.08
CA ASN A 89 8.72 -0.79 2.89
C ASN A 89 7.64 0.02 2.15
N ALA A 90 6.80 0.76 2.85
CA ALA A 90 5.82 1.65 2.22
C ALA A 90 6.51 2.77 1.42
N ALA A 91 7.60 3.34 1.94
CA ALA A 91 8.39 4.33 1.20
C ALA A 91 9.05 3.74 -0.05
N PHE A 92 9.54 2.49 0.05
CA PHE A 92 10.08 1.76 -1.10
C PHE A 92 8.99 1.53 -2.16
N ASP A 93 7.80 1.09 -1.77
CA ASP A 93 6.68 0.85 -2.68
C ASP A 93 6.23 2.14 -3.38
N ALA A 94 6.15 3.25 -2.64
CA ALA A 94 5.83 4.56 -3.20
C ALA A 94 6.86 5.01 -4.24
N GLY A 95 8.15 4.87 -3.92
CA GLY A 95 9.24 5.19 -4.86
C GLY A 95 9.23 4.30 -6.09
N TYR A 96 8.96 3.00 -5.92
CA TYR A 96 8.85 2.07 -7.04
C TYR A 96 7.66 2.41 -7.95
N ALA A 97 6.49 2.69 -7.38
CA ALA A 97 5.32 3.12 -8.13
C ALA A 97 5.57 4.42 -8.91
N ALA A 98 6.22 5.41 -8.28
CA ALA A 98 6.58 6.67 -8.92
C ALA A 98 7.57 6.46 -10.08
N ALA A 99 8.59 5.62 -9.90
CA ALA A 99 9.57 5.30 -10.94
C ALA A 99 8.95 4.59 -12.15
N LEU A 100 7.88 3.82 -11.95
CA LEU A 100 7.10 3.19 -13.02
C LEU A 100 6.09 4.14 -13.68
N GLY A 101 5.98 5.39 -13.23
CA GLY A 101 5.01 6.36 -13.73
C GLY A 101 3.56 6.02 -13.37
N LYS A 102 3.34 5.27 -12.28
CA LYS A 102 2.00 4.95 -11.80
C LYS A 102 1.31 6.14 -11.15
N SER A 103 -0.01 6.18 -11.21
CA SER A 103 -0.80 7.16 -10.46
C SER A 103 -0.71 6.86 -8.97
N LEU A 104 0.13 7.61 -8.26
CA LEU A 104 0.42 7.41 -6.84
C LEU A 104 -0.43 8.34 -5.98
N ILE A 105 -1.16 7.76 -5.02
CA ILE A 105 -1.82 8.44 -3.91
C ILE A 105 -1.09 8.07 -2.63
N VAL A 106 -0.65 9.06 -1.87
CA VAL A 106 -0.04 8.86 -0.55
C VAL A 106 -1.04 9.27 0.53
N MET A 107 -1.13 8.49 1.59
CA MET A 107 -2.00 8.77 2.73
C MET A 107 -1.23 8.68 4.05
N HIS A 108 -1.24 9.78 4.83
CA HIS A 108 -0.64 9.86 6.17
C HIS A 108 -1.27 10.97 6.99
N GLY A 109 -1.10 10.90 8.31
CA GLY A 109 -1.51 11.99 9.21
C GLY A 109 -0.58 13.21 9.11
N PRO A 110 -1.02 14.37 9.67
CA PRO A 110 -0.28 15.63 9.59
C PRO A 110 1.10 15.58 10.24
N ASP A 111 1.30 14.73 11.25
CA ASP A 111 2.57 14.61 11.96
C ASP A 111 3.71 14.04 11.09
N ASN A 112 3.37 13.38 10.00
CA ASN A 112 4.33 12.77 9.07
C ASN A 112 4.72 13.68 7.90
N GLN A 113 4.15 14.86 7.75
CA GLN A 113 4.38 15.75 6.60
C GLN A 113 5.86 16.07 6.38
N HIS A 114 6.58 16.41 7.44
CA HIS A 114 8.00 16.74 7.30
C HIS A 114 8.84 15.52 6.91
N ALA A 115 8.55 14.37 7.53
CA ALA A 115 9.31 13.14 7.29
C ALA A 115 9.08 12.58 5.87
N LEU A 116 7.88 12.78 5.33
CA LEU A 116 7.45 12.24 4.03
C LEU A 116 7.47 13.26 2.89
N LYS A 117 8.03 14.44 3.08
CA LYS A 117 8.00 15.53 2.10
C LYS A 117 8.45 15.15 0.69
N GLU A 118 9.42 14.24 0.55
CA GLU A 118 9.92 13.79 -0.76
C GLU A 118 9.01 12.71 -1.35
N VAL A 119 8.41 11.88 -0.50
CA VAL A 119 7.40 10.91 -0.92
C VAL A 119 6.15 11.63 -1.41
N ASP A 120 5.71 12.65 -0.68
CA ASP A 120 4.58 13.51 -1.07
C ASP A 120 4.84 14.24 -2.39
N ALA A 121 6.07 14.71 -2.60
CA ALA A 121 6.45 15.37 -3.84
C ALA A 121 6.39 14.42 -5.07
N ALA A 122 6.52 13.12 -4.88
CA ALA A 122 6.39 12.12 -5.93
C ALA A 122 4.93 11.69 -6.18
N ALA A 123 4.01 11.99 -5.26
CA ALA A 123 2.61 11.62 -5.35
C ALA A 123 1.80 12.62 -6.22
N LEU A 124 0.77 12.10 -6.89
CA LEU A 124 -0.21 12.96 -7.58
C LEU A 124 -1.29 13.47 -6.61
N VAL A 125 -1.57 12.71 -5.55
CA VAL A 125 -2.52 13.09 -4.50
C VAL A 125 -1.90 12.74 -3.14
N VAL A 126 -2.02 13.66 -2.18
CA VAL A 126 -1.74 13.42 -0.76
C VAL A 126 -3.04 13.54 0.01
N ALA A 127 -3.39 12.51 0.77
CA ALA A 127 -4.60 12.42 1.59
C ALA A 127 -4.25 12.13 3.05
N GLU A 128 -5.15 12.48 3.95
CA GLU A 128 -4.98 12.22 5.39
C GLU A 128 -5.85 11.06 5.88
N THR A 129 -6.96 10.77 5.19
CA THR A 129 -7.96 9.79 5.63
C THR A 129 -8.36 8.82 4.53
N PRO A 130 -8.83 7.60 4.88
CA PRO A 130 -9.39 6.66 3.93
C PRO A 130 -10.57 7.24 3.14
N GLN A 131 -11.38 8.11 3.77
CA GLN A 131 -12.53 8.76 3.13
C GLN A 131 -12.09 9.73 2.02
N GLN A 132 -11.01 10.48 2.23
CA GLN A 132 -10.43 11.33 1.20
C GLN A 132 -9.89 10.51 0.02
N VAL A 133 -9.23 9.38 0.29
CA VAL A 133 -8.76 8.45 -0.75
C VAL A 133 -9.96 7.91 -1.54
N ALA A 134 -10.99 7.43 -0.88
CA ALA A 134 -12.20 6.92 -1.54
C ALA A 134 -12.90 8.00 -2.39
N ALA A 135 -12.98 9.24 -1.88
CA ALA A 135 -13.51 10.36 -2.62
C ALA A 135 -12.68 10.70 -3.87
N ALA A 136 -11.35 10.69 -3.75
CA ALA A 136 -10.44 10.90 -4.87
C ALA A 136 -10.60 9.80 -5.94
N LEU A 137 -10.64 8.52 -5.53
CA LEU A 137 -10.87 7.40 -6.43
C LEU A 137 -12.21 7.52 -7.15
N ARG A 138 -13.28 7.86 -6.42
CA ARG A 138 -14.61 8.07 -7.01
C ARG A 138 -14.59 9.18 -8.06
N TYR A 139 -13.99 10.32 -7.74
CA TYR A 139 -13.87 11.42 -8.71
C TYR A 139 -13.09 11.01 -9.95
N VAL A 140 -11.95 10.38 -9.79
CA VAL A 140 -11.10 9.93 -10.93
C VAL A 140 -11.85 8.95 -11.84
N LEU A 141 -12.70 8.11 -11.26
CA LEU A 141 -13.42 7.07 -12.01
C LEU A 141 -14.73 7.52 -12.61
N THR A 142 -15.41 8.50 -12.01
CA THR A 142 -16.77 8.89 -12.39
C THR A 142 -16.90 10.36 -12.78
N SER A 143 -15.90 11.18 -12.51
CA SER A 143 -15.93 12.65 -12.63
C SER A 143 -16.99 13.32 -11.73
N VAL A 144 -17.51 12.60 -10.73
CA VAL A 144 -18.50 13.11 -9.78
C VAL A 144 -17.82 13.51 -8.48
N VAL A 145 -17.98 14.78 -8.10
CA VAL A 145 -17.51 15.27 -6.80
C VAL A 145 -18.45 14.74 -5.72
N PRO A 146 -17.96 14.02 -4.70
CA PRO A 146 -18.81 13.61 -3.56
C PRO A 146 -19.40 14.83 -2.86
N THR A 147 -20.69 14.80 -2.60
CA THR A 147 -21.42 15.83 -1.84
C THR A 147 -21.29 15.63 -0.35
#